data_e9d61e83d80201fbeb28f465200b4b19
#
_entry.id   e9d61e83d80201fbeb28f465200b4b19
#
_cell.length_a   1.000
_cell.length_b   1.000
_cell.length_c   1.000
_cell.angle_alpha   90.00
_cell.angle_beta   90.00
_cell.angle_gamma   90.00
#
_symmetry.space_group_name_H-M   'P 1'
#
loop_
_entity.id
_entity.type
_entity.pdbx_description
1 polymer ?
#
loop_
_entity_poly.entity_id
_entity_poly.type
_entity_poly.pdbx_seq_one_letter_code
_entity_poly.pdbx_strand_id
1 'polypeptide(L)'
;MKNKKIMEFLYTVKGIPSDKVEFSTFDDKLIMEFLSWLETDRSCSVSTRNQRLSAIAAFSIYAQNRDFGSAVIFRNCVLKVPKKKVPRKGRSSFTRDEVKTLFELPDSSNEIGLRDKTLLCFMYASGTRAQEVCDLTVGDIQFYTDRAGINIHGKGQKVRRIGIPCDASNIFKNILNIVE
;
A
#
# COMPACT_ATOMS: atom_id res chain seq x y z
N MET A 1 -7.53 -12.01 4.74
CA MET A 1 -8.94 -11.83 4.33
C MET A 1 -9.14 -11.35 2.87
N LYS A 2 -8.25 -11.71 1.92
CA LYS A 2 -8.35 -11.21 0.51
C LYS A 2 -9.33 -12.01 -0.37
N ASN A 3 -9.78 -13.19 0.06
CA ASN A 3 -10.66 -14.09 -0.74
C ASN A 3 -12.17 -13.89 -0.47
N LYS A 4 -12.55 -12.94 0.40
CA LYS A 4 -13.96 -12.69 0.74
C LYS A 4 -14.82 -12.33 -0.49
N LYS A 5 -14.23 -11.64 -1.48
CA LYS A 5 -14.96 -11.18 -2.67
C LYS A 5 -15.33 -12.29 -3.66
N ILE A 6 -14.51 -13.32 -3.81
CA ILE A 6 -14.87 -14.45 -4.68
C ILE A 6 -15.98 -15.30 -4.05
N MET A 7 -15.97 -15.46 -2.74
CA MET A 7 -17.05 -16.16 -2.02
C MET A 7 -18.37 -15.38 -2.10
N GLU A 8 -18.31 -14.03 -2.01
CA GLU A 8 -19.45 -13.16 -2.23
C GLU A 8 -20.04 -13.35 -3.65
N PHE A 9 -19.20 -13.34 -4.68
CA PHE A 9 -19.61 -13.58 -6.05
C PHE A 9 -20.28 -14.96 -6.24
N LEU A 10 -19.67 -16.01 -5.69
CA LEU A 10 -20.21 -17.37 -5.76
C LEU A 10 -21.60 -17.44 -5.12
N TYR A 11 -21.77 -16.80 -3.96
CA TYR A 11 -23.05 -16.80 -3.27
C TYR A 11 -24.10 -15.94 -3.98
N THR A 12 -23.77 -14.68 -4.32
CA THR A 12 -24.76 -13.70 -4.81
C THR A 12 -25.09 -13.86 -6.30
N VAL A 13 -24.11 -14.28 -7.12
CA VAL A 13 -24.28 -14.36 -8.59
C VAL A 13 -24.49 -15.80 -9.06
N LYS A 14 -23.83 -16.76 -8.44
CA LYS A 14 -23.90 -18.16 -8.83
C LYS A 14 -24.83 -19.02 -7.95
N GLY A 15 -25.29 -18.48 -6.82
CA GLY A 15 -26.15 -19.22 -5.89
C GLY A 15 -25.43 -20.39 -5.19
N ILE A 16 -24.07 -20.38 -5.17
CA ILE A 16 -23.27 -21.46 -4.59
C ILE A 16 -22.90 -21.05 -3.15
N PRO A 17 -23.44 -21.74 -2.13
CA PRO A 17 -23.11 -21.47 -0.74
C PRO A 17 -21.68 -21.94 -0.41
N SER A 18 -21.07 -21.33 0.59
CA SER A 18 -19.64 -21.51 0.92
C SER A 18 -19.25 -22.92 1.31
N ASP A 19 -20.18 -23.69 1.85
CA ASP A 19 -20.02 -25.10 2.26
C ASP A 19 -19.98 -26.09 1.08
N LYS A 20 -20.46 -25.66 -0.10
CA LYS A 20 -20.45 -26.45 -1.34
C LYS A 20 -19.33 -26.05 -2.30
N VAL A 21 -18.43 -25.16 -1.90
CA VAL A 21 -17.33 -24.70 -2.76
C VAL A 21 -16.16 -25.67 -2.67
N GLU A 22 -15.86 -26.31 -3.80
CA GLU A 22 -14.71 -27.20 -3.99
C GLU A 22 -13.73 -26.64 -5.01
N PHE A 23 -12.53 -27.23 -5.14
CA PHE A 23 -11.58 -26.83 -6.20
C PHE A 23 -12.14 -27.08 -7.62
N SER A 24 -12.96 -28.08 -7.79
CA SER A 24 -13.69 -28.41 -9.03
C SER A 24 -14.65 -27.30 -9.47
N THR A 25 -15.10 -26.46 -8.54
CA THR A 25 -15.99 -25.31 -8.82
C THR A 25 -15.26 -24.23 -9.63
N PHE A 26 -13.93 -24.14 -9.51
CA PHE A 26 -13.14 -23.07 -10.12
C PHE A 26 -12.56 -23.48 -11.48
N ASP A 27 -13.36 -23.38 -12.52
CA ASP A 27 -12.86 -23.45 -13.90
C ASP A 27 -12.38 -22.06 -14.40
N ASP A 28 -11.76 -22.04 -15.57
CA ASP A 28 -11.27 -20.80 -16.19
C ASP A 28 -12.40 -19.83 -16.54
N LYS A 29 -13.59 -20.33 -16.90
CA LYS A 29 -14.77 -19.52 -17.22
C LYS A 29 -15.29 -18.80 -15.99
N LEU A 30 -15.49 -19.51 -14.88
CA LEU A 30 -15.96 -18.92 -13.63
C LEU A 30 -14.98 -17.88 -13.09
N ILE A 31 -13.67 -18.14 -13.22
CA ILE A 31 -12.66 -17.16 -12.82
C ILE A 31 -12.74 -15.90 -13.70
N MET A 32 -12.91 -16.04 -15.01
CA MET A 32 -13.09 -14.90 -15.92
C MET A 32 -14.37 -14.13 -15.62
N GLU A 33 -15.48 -14.80 -15.34
CA GLU A 33 -16.75 -14.17 -14.97
C GLU A 33 -16.63 -13.39 -13.65
N PHE A 34 -15.98 -13.97 -12.64
CA PHE A 34 -15.69 -13.27 -11.39
C PHE A 34 -14.86 -11.99 -11.64
N LEU A 35 -13.84 -12.08 -12.49
CA LEU A 35 -12.99 -10.92 -12.80
C LEU A 35 -13.76 -9.86 -13.61
N SER A 36 -14.69 -10.26 -14.48
CA SER A 36 -15.58 -9.34 -15.19
C SER A 36 -16.57 -8.68 -14.25
N TRP A 37 -17.20 -9.43 -13.35
CA TRP A 37 -18.08 -8.90 -12.31
C TRP A 37 -17.40 -7.84 -11.43
N LEU A 38 -16.12 -8.02 -11.12
CA LEU A 38 -15.35 -7.00 -10.39
C LEU A 38 -15.25 -5.68 -11.16
N GLU A 39 -15.12 -5.74 -12.49
CA GLU A 39 -15.02 -4.55 -13.34
C GLU A 39 -16.39 -3.89 -13.58
N THR A 40 -17.43 -4.69 -13.90
CA THR A 40 -18.76 -4.16 -14.25
C THR A 40 -19.57 -3.77 -13.03
N ASP A 41 -19.78 -4.70 -12.09
CA ASP A 41 -20.71 -4.52 -10.97
C ASP A 41 -20.04 -3.82 -9.77
N ARG A 42 -18.73 -3.97 -9.62
CA ARG A 42 -17.96 -3.39 -8.50
C ARG A 42 -17.09 -2.21 -8.92
N SER A 43 -17.15 -1.80 -10.18
CA SER A 43 -16.39 -0.67 -10.73
C SER A 43 -14.90 -0.69 -10.36
N CYS A 44 -14.32 -1.90 -10.26
CA CYS A 44 -12.91 -2.07 -9.94
C CYS A 44 -12.02 -1.75 -11.14
N SER A 45 -10.90 -1.08 -10.90
CA SER A 45 -9.91 -0.84 -11.94
C SER A 45 -9.28 -2.14 -12.45
N VAL A 46 -8.76 -2.12 -13.69
CA VAL A 46 -8.01 -3.24 -14.29
C VAL A 46 -6.83 -3.67 -13.41
N SER A 47 -6.18 -2.73 -12.72
CA SER A 47 -5.12 -3.02 -11.76
C SER A 47 -5.62 -3.86 -10.60
N THR A 48 -6.77 -3.49 -10.01
CA THR A 48 -7.42 -4.23 -8.93
C THR A 48 -7.85 -5.63 -9.39
N ARG A 49 -8.45 -5.72 -10.58
CA ARG A 49 -8.78 -7.01 -11.22
C ARG A 49 -7.56 -7.92 -11.31
N ASN A 50 -6.44 -7.41 -11.83
CA ASN A 50 -5.19 -8.17 -11.96
C ASN A 50 -4.58 -8.58 -10.60
N GLN A 51 -4.71 -7.73 -9.57
CA GLN A 51 -4.31 -8.09 -8.21
C GLN A 51 -5.15 -9.23 -7.65
N ARG A 52 -6.45 -9.27 -7.93
CA ARG A 52 -7.31 -10.39 -7.52
C ARG A 52 -6.93 -11.68 -8.22
N LEU A 53 -6.67 -11.63 -9.54
CA LEU A 53 -6.17 -12.80 -10.27
C LEU A 53 -4.83 -13.27 -9.70
N SER A 54 -3.90 -12.39 -9.36
CA SER A 54 -2.63 -12.76 -8.74
C SER A 54 -2.83 -13.41 -7.35
N ALA A 55 -3.82 -12.97 -6.58
CA ALA A 55 -4.15 -13.57 -5.29
C ALA A 55 -4.74 -14.99 -5.45
N ILE A 56 -5.59 -15.20 -6.46
CA ILE A 56 -6.12 -16.53 -6.80
C ILE A 56 -4.98 -17.44 -7.26
N ALA A 57 -4.08 -16.94 -8.10
CA ALA A 57 -2.91 -17.69 -8.55
C ALA A 57 -1.98 -18.10 -7.39
N ALA A 58 -1.70 -17.20 -6.45
CA ALA A 58 -0.92 -17.53 -5.26
C ALA A 58 -1.63 -18.59 -4.38
N PHE A 59 -2.96 -18.49 -4.24
CA PHE A 59 -3.74 -19.48 -3.52
C PHE A 59 -3.72 -20.84 -4.22
N SER A 60 -3.80 -20.88 -5.56
CA SER A 60 -3.74 -22.14 -6.31
C SER A 60 -2.41 -22.88 -6.14
N ILE A 61 -1.29 -22.14 -6.03
CA ILE A 61 0.02 -22.71 -5.69
C ILE A 61 0.01 -23.32 -4.27
N TYR A 62 -0.50 -22.54 -3.31
CA TYR A 62 -0.60 -23.01 -1.93
C TYR A 62 -1.46 -24.27 -1.82
N ALA A 63 -2.62 -24.30 -2.49
CA ALA A 63 -3.52 -25.43 -2.49
C ALA A 63 -2.86 -26.66 -3.12
N GLN A 64 -2.20 -26.51 -4.26
CA GLN A 64 -1.49 -27.60 -4.94
C GLN A 64 -0.37 -28.21 -4.09
N ASN A 65 0.35 -27.40 -3.31
CA ASN A 65 1.40 -27.89 -2.41
C ASN A 65 0.84 -28.66 -1.20
N ARG A 66 -0.44 -28.49 -0.87
CA ARG A 66 -1.14 -29.17 0.23
C ARG A 66 -1.89 -30.41 -0.21
N ASP A 67 -2.57 -30.32 -1.35
CA ASP A 67 -3.36 -31.38 -1.95
C ASP A 67 -3.20 -31.31 -3.47
N PHE A 68 -2.21 -32.03 -3.96
CA PHE A 68 -1.89 -32.03 -5.38
C PHE A 68 -3.03 -32.60 -6.23
N GLY A 69 -3.65 -33.70 -5.79
CA GLY A 69 -4.69 -34.41 -6.54
C GLY A 69 -5.89 -33.53 -6.83
N SER A 70 -6.39 -32.84 -5.80
CA SER A 70 -7.61 -32.03 -5.92
C SER A 70 -7.33 -30.63 -6.52
N ALA A 71 -6.14 -30.07 -6.31
CA ALA A 71 -5.86 -28.67 -6.67
C ALA A 71 -5.13 -28.49 -8.00
N VAL A 72 -4.61 -29.55 -8.63
CA VAL A 72 -3.86 -29.44 -9.90
C VAL A 72 -4.72 -28.90 -11.04
N ILE A 73 -5.97 -29.35 -11.14
CA ILE A 73 -6.92 -28.90 -12.18
C ILE A 73 -7.24 -27.42 -11.98
N PHE A 74 -7.58 -27.03 -10.74
CA PHE A 74 -7.79 -25.62 -10.39
C PHE A 74 -6.60 -24.73 -10.77
N ARG A 75 -5.37 -25.14 -10.45
CA ARG A 75 -4.19 -24.40 -10.83
C ARG A 75 -4.05 -24.22 -12.34
N ASN A 76 -4.29 -25.30 -13.11
CA ASN A 76 -4.21 -25.24 -14.56
C ASN A 76 -5.28 -24.30 -15.15
N CYS A 77 -6.49 -24.26 -14.59
CA CYS A 77 -7.52 -23.30 -14.97
C CYS A 77 -7.10 -21.84 -14.70
N VAL A 78 -6.52 -21.59 -13.53
CA VAL A 78 -6.03 -20.24 -13.16
C VAL A 78 -4.94 -19.76 -14.13
N LEU A 79 -4.03 -20.64 -14.56
CA LEU A 79 -2.93 -20.30 -15.48
C LEU A 79 -3.42 -19.91 -16.88
N LYS A 80 -4.60 -20.38 -17.31
CA LYS A 80 -5.20 -20.02 -18.60
C LYS A 80 -5.76 -18.59 -18.62
N VAL A 81 -6.01 -17.98 -17.45
CA VAL A 81 -6.63 -16.64 -17.37
C VAL A 81 -5.59 -15.55 -17.54
N PRO A 82 -5.65 -14.74 -18.62
CA PRO A 82 -4.65 -13.71 -18.86
C PRO A 82 -4.84 -12.47 -18.00
N LYS A 83 -3.74 -11.81 -17.68
CA LYS A 83 -3.76 -10.46 -17.11
C LYS A 83 -4.08 -9.45 -18.21
N LYS A 84 -4.92 -8.46 -17.90
CA LYS A 84 -5.17 -7.32 -18.80
C LYS A 84 -4.02 -6.31 -18.72
N LYS A 85 -3.68 -5.67 -19.84
CA LYS A 85 -2.72 -4.54 -19.85
C LYS A 85 -3.30 -3.37 -19.07
N VAL A 86 -2.50 -2.83 -18.16
CA VAL A 86 -2.84 -1.63 -17.39
C VAL A 86 -2.12 -0.45 -18.04
N PRO A 87 -2.84 0.60 -18.49
CA PRO A 87 -2.19 1.81 -18.95
C PRO A 87 -1.33 2.39 -17.83
N ARG A 88 -0.05 2.60 -18.10
CA ARG A 88 0.81 3.31 -17.14
C ARG A 88 0.44 4.79 -17.20
N LYS A 89 -0.30 5.27 -16.21
CA LYS A 89 -0.39 6.72 -15.98
C LYS A 89 0.99 7.19 -15.56
N GLY A 90 1.53 8.19 -16.26
CA GLY A 90 2.73 8.88 -15.83
C GLY A 90 2.52 9.34 -14.38
N ARG A 91 3.52 9.15 -13.51
CA ARG A 91 3.48 9.75 -12.18
C ARG A 91 3.76 11.25 -12.37
N SER A 92 2.80 12.09 -12.00
CA SER A 92 3.07 13.51 -11.82
C SER A 92 4.00 13.65 -10.60
N SER A 93 5.09 14.36 -10.75
CA SER A 93 5.96 14.78 -9.65
C SER A 93 5.87 16.29 -9.56
N PHE A 94 5.95 16.80 -8.36
CA PHE A 94 6.04 18.25 -8.13
C PHE A 94 7.35 18.80 -8.71
N THR A 95 7.29 19.94 -9.33
CA THR A 95 8.47 20.76 -9.66
C THR A 95 9.05 21.37 -8.40
N ARG A 96 10.28 21.91 -8.48
CA ARG A 96 10.89 22.58 -7.32
C ARG A 96 10.08 23.78 -6.84
N ASP A 97 9.48 24.52 -7.74
CA ASP A 97 8.70 25.72 -7.39
C ASP A 97 7.35 25.36 -6.76
N GLU A 98 6.70 24.30 -7.25
CA GLU A 98 5.50 23.74 -6.60
C GLU A 98 5.80 23.22 -5.17
N VAL A 99 6.97 22.59 -4.96
CA VAL A 99 7.39 22.15 -3.62
C VAL A 99 7.64 23.35 -2.70
N LYS A 100 8.28 24.43 -3.18
CA LYS A 100 8.45 25.66 -2.40
C LYS A 100 7.11 26.24 -1.98
N THR A 101 6.18 26.41 -2.93
CA THR A 101 4.83 26.87 -2.65
C THR A 101 4.15 25.99 -1.60
N LEU A 102 4.27 24.66 -1.72
CA LEU A 102 3.70 23.70 -0.75
C LEU A 102 4.24 23.92 0.67
N PHE A 103 5.51 24.29 0.83
CA PHE A 103 6.11 24.58 2.15
C PHE A 103 5.69 25.93 2.73
N GLU A 104 5.22 26.84 1.91
CA GLU A 104 4.74 28.18 2.32
C GLU A 104 3.26 28.17 2.74
N LEU A 105 2.48 27.13 2.33
CA LEU A 105 1.05 27.05 2.65
C LEU A 105 0.72 26.95 4.15
N PRO A 106 1.43 26.16 4.98
CA PRO A 106 1.10 26.07 6.40
C PRO A 106 1.45 27.37 7.14
N ASP A 107 0.49 27.91 7.88
CA ASP A 107 0.67 29.10 8.72
C ASP A 107 1.51 28.77 9.95
N SER A 108 2.81 29.09 9.88
CA SER A 108 3.77 28.81 10.96
C SER A 108 3.60 29.68 12.22
N SER A 109 2.62 30.60 12.24
CA SER A 109 2.31 31.42 13.42
C SER A 109 1.50 30.63 14.48
N ASN A 110 0.96 29.48 14.12
CA ASN A 110 0.22 28.60 15.03
C ASN A 110 0.84 27.19 15.07
N GLU A 111 0.56 26.45 16.15
CA GLU A 111 1.14 25.13 16.41
C GLU A 111 0.77 24.10 15.31
N ILE A 112 -0.45 24.15 14.80
CA ILE A 112 -0.92 23.22 13.77
C ILE A 112 -0.14 23.43 12.46
N GLY A 113 -0.03 24.67 12.01
CA GLY A 113 0.70 24.98 10.78
C GLY A 113 2.21 24.74 10.92
N LEU A 114 2.80 25.01 12.10
CA LEU A 114 4.19 24.67 12.38
C LEU A 114 4.42 23.14 12.30
N ARG A 115 3.54 22.35 12.91
CA ARG A 115 3.55 20.88 12.82
C ARG A 115 3.47 20.42 11.35
N ASP A 116 2.50 20.95 10.60
CA ASP A 116 2.26 20.53 9.21
C ASP A 116 3.44 20.87 8.30
N LYS A 117 4.02 22.07 8.46
CA LYS A 117 5.24 22.47 7.76
C LYS A 117 6.40 21.54 8.06
N THR A 118 6.58 21.18 9.33
CA THR A 118 7.64 20.27 9.75
C THR A 118 7.47 18.89 9.13
N LEU A 119 6.25 18.34 9.14
CA LEU A 119 5.96 17.05 8.53
C LEU A 119 6.27 17.08 7.03
N LEU A 120 5.86 18.11 6.31
CA LEU A 120 6.15 18.27 4.88
C LEU A 120 7.65 18.35 4.61
N CYS A 121 8.38 19.20 5.33
CA CYS A 121 9.84 19.34 5.20
C CYS A 121 10.55 18.03 5.52
N PHE A 122 10.13 17.34 6.59
CA PHE A 122 10.69 16.06 6.98
C PHE A 122 10.49 14.99 5.92
N MET A 123 9.26 14.81 5.43
CA MET A 123 8.96 13.83 4.40
C MET A 123 9.73 14.10 3.12
N TYR A 124 9.89 15.36 2.74
CA TYR A 124 10.68 15.75 1.57
C TYR A 124 12.17 15.44 1.74
N ALA A 125 12.75 15.81 2.89
CA ALA A 125 14.18 15.62 3.18
C ALA A 125 14.54 14.13 3.37
N SER A 126 13.64 13.33 3.94
CA SER A 126 13.89 11.95 4.34
C SER A 126 13.40 10.88 3.34
N GLY A 127 12.46 11.22 2.46
CA GLY A 127 11.79 10.26 1.59
C GLY A 127 11.01 9.18 2.37
N THR A 128 10.60 9.48 3.60
CA THR A 128 9.83 8.55 4.45
C THR A 128 8.40 8.40 3.95
N ARG A 129 7.78 7.26 4.28
CA ARG A 129 6.36 7.05 4.04
C ARG A 129 5.54 7.74 5.13
N ALA A 130 4.31 8.15 4.81
CA ALA A 130 3.42 8.80 5.77
C ALA A 130 3.25 7.98 7.06
N GLN A 131 3.05 6.66 6.96
CA GLN A 131 2.92 5.80 8.13
C GLN A 131 4.20 5.76 8.97
N GLU A 132 5.37 5.74 8.36
CA GLU A 132 6.65 5.74 9.06
C GLU A 132 6.87 7.05 9.85
N VAL A 133 6.30 8.15 9.35
CA VAL A 133 6.32 9.44 10.05
C VAL A 133 5.35 9.46 11.23
N CYS A 134 4.15 8.88 11.06
CA CYS A 134 3.16 8.78 12.14
C CYS A 134 3.64 7.87 13.29
N ASP A 135 4.46 6.88 12.98
CA ASP A 135 5.00 5.93 13.97
C ASP A 135 6.29 6.45 14.65
N LEU A 136 6.80 7.63 14.23
CA LEU A 136 8.03 8.22 14.77
C LEU A 136 7.81 8.74 16.19
N THR A 137 8.76 8.45 17.06
CA THR A 137 8.80 8.96 18.45
C THR A 137 9.99 9.88 18.68
N VAL A 138 9.94 10.68 19.72
CA VAL A 138 11.08 11.55 20.12
C VAL A 138 12.35 10.74 20.37
N GLY A 139 12.23 9.53 20.90
CA GLY A 139 13.35 8.61 21.15
C GLY A 139 14.05 8.12 19.88
N ASP A 140 13.42 8.25 18.72
CA ASP A 140 14.01 7.88 17.43
C ASP A 140 14.91 8.98 16.85
N ILE A 141 14.88 10.18 17.43
CA ILE A 141 15.59 11.38 16.94
C ILE A 141 16.82 11.64 17.80
N GLN A 142 17.97 11.73 17.18
CA GLN A 142 19.23 12.08 17.84
C GLN A 142 19.81 13.32 17.18
N PHE A 143 19.92 14.41 17.95
CA PHE A 143 20.50 15.65 17.48
C PHE A 143 22.02 15.64 17.62
N TYR A 144 22.71 16.12 16.59
CA TYR A 144 24.13 16.41 16.54
C TYR A 144 24.33 17.90 16.26
N THR A 145 25.58 18.35 16.26
CA THR A 145 25.91 19.78 16.03
C THR A 145 25.51 20.26 14.63
N ASP A 146 25.68 19.41 13.61
CA ASP A 146 25.52 19.73 12.19
C ASP A 146 24.34 19.00 11.49
N ARG A 147 23.67 18.09 12.20
CA ARG A 147 22.61 17.25 11.62
C ARG A 147 21.74 16.61 12.70
N ALA A 148 20.63 16.02 12.30
CA ALA A 148 19.88 15.06 13.11
C ALA A 148 19.97 13.66 12.49
N GLY A 149 20.18 12.65 13.34
CA GLY A 149 20.06 11.23 12.96
C GLY A 149 18.70 10.71 13.41
N ILE A 150 17.97 10.04 12.51
CA ILE A 150 16.64 9.55 12.80
C ILE A 150 16.54 8.07 12.46
N ASN A 151 16.04 7.27 13.38
CA ASN A 151 15.76 5.86 13.18
C ASN A 151 14.34 5.68 12.66
N ILE A 152 14.20 5.17 11.44
CA ILE A 152 12.90 4.94 10.80
C ILE A 152 12.55 3.46 10.87
N HIS A 153 11.40 3.17 11.49
CA HIS A 153 10.86 1.83 11.61
C HIS A 153 10.00 1.50 10.37
N GLY A 154 10.52 0.64 9.51
CA GLY A 154 9.87 0.25 8.26
C GLY A 154 9.10 -1.07 8.36
N LYS A 155 8.45 -1.45 7.26
CA LYS A 155 7.69 -2.71 7.17
C LYS A 155 8.57 -3.92 7.48
N GLY A 156 8.08 -4.82 8.36
CA GLY A 156 8.77 -6.06 8.74
C GLY A 156 9.89 -5.84 9.76
N GLN A 157 9.73 -4.86 10.66
CA GLN A 157 10.68 -4.53 11.73
C GLN A 157 12.07 -4.11 11.25
N LYS A 158 12.18 -3.68 10.00
CA LYS A 158 13.44 -3.15 9.46
C LYS A 158 13.63 -1.72 9.94
N VAL A 159 14.75 -1.46 10.61
CA VAL A 159 15.13 -0.11 11.02
C VAL A 159 16.18 0.42 10.05
N ARG A 160 15.97 1.64 9.55
CA ARG A 160 17.00 2.36 8.79
C ARG A 160 17.28 3.70 9.45
N ARG A 161 18.56 4.08 9.49
CA ARG A 161 18.98 5.38 9.99
C ARG A 161 19.17 6.35 8.85
N ILE A 162 18.61 7.54 8.97
CA ILE A 162 18.76 8.62 8.00
C ILE A 162 19.36 9.83 8.70
N GLY A 163 20.18 10.61 7.97
CA GLY A 163 20.70 11.89 8.41
C GLY A 163 19.91 13.02 7.77
N ILE A 164 19.50 14.00 8.56
CA ILE A 164 18.82 15.20 8.09
C ILE A 164 19.74 16.39 8.31
N PRO A 165 19.96 17.27 7.29
CA PRO A 165 20.77 18.47 7.41
C PRO A 165 20.23 19.44 8.46
N CYS A 166 21.11 20.32 8.96
CA CYS A 166 20.85 21.26 10.06
C CYS A 166 19.61 22.15 9.83
N ASP A 167 19.43 22.66 8.61
CA ASP A 167 18.31 23.54 8.28
C ASP A 167 16.95 22.88 8.53
N ALA A 168 16.82 21.61 8.15
CA ALA A 168 15.62 20.84 8.44
C ALA A 168 15.54 20.39 9.91
N SER A 169 16.67 20.15 10.59
CA SER A 169 16.70 19.75 11.99
C SER A 169 16.31 20.88 12.94
N ASN A 170 16.56 22.14 12.60
CA ASN A 170 16.15 23.29 13.41
C ASN A 170 14.62 23.44 13.47
N ILE A 171 13.91 23.07 12.41
CA ILE A 171 12.44 23.05 12.40
C ILE A 171 11.92 22.03 13.42
N PHE A 172 12.59 20.86 13.55
CA PHE A 172 12.24 19.86 14.56
C PHE A 172 12.48 20.31 16.00
N LYS A 173 13.62 20.99 16.25
CA LYS A 173 13.93 21.54 17.59
C LYS A 173 12.86 22.51 18.05
N ASN A 174 12.38 23.35 17.12
CA ASN A 174 11.35 24.34 17.45
C ASN A 174 10.01 23.68 17.87
N ILE A 175 9.66 22.53 17.30
CA ILE A 175 8.44 21.80 17.70
C ILE A 175 8.65 21.11 19.05
N LEU A 176 9.79 20.48 19.27
CA LEU A 176 10.05 19.78 20.54
C LEU A 176 10.06 20.76 21.72
N ASN A 177 10.57 21.99 21.52
CA ASN A 177 10.56 23.05 22.54
C ASN A 177 9.15 23.62 22.83
N ILE A 178 8.14 23.32 22.00
CA ILE A 178 6.75 23.73 22.25
C ILE A 178 5.99 22.65 23.05
N VAL A 179 6.47 21.42 23.01
CA VAL A 179 5.82 20.25 23.66
C VAL A 179 6.33 20.03 25.11
N GLU A 180 7.43 20.67 25.52
CA GLU A 180 7.91 20.76 26.89
C GLU A 180 7.21 21.91 27.64
#